data_3bda25f1c1718db1d5420d14ec02c530
#
_entry.id   3bda25f1c1718db1d5420d14ec02c530
#
_cell.length_a   1.000
_cell.length_b   1.000
_cell.length_c   1.000
_cell.angle_alpha   90.00
_cell.angle_beta   90.00
_cell.angle_gamma   90.00
#
_symmetry.space_group_name_H-M   'P 1'
#
loop_
_entity.id
_entity.type
_entity.pdbx_description
1 polymer ?
#
loop_
_entity_poly.entity_id
_entity_poly.type
_entity_poly.pdbx_seq_one_letter_code
_entity_poly.pdbx_strand_id
1 'polypeptide(L)'
;MRKLATTLVFAMMLAASSYASAESLCKAGKIDKIETDTSGNLLVSINDGIYSFSAKEVFPIIYSAFSENRNLFIYGNNCANGSTASRFAIR
;
A
#
# COMPACT_ATOMS: atom_id res chain seq x y z
N MET A 1 15.74 42.46 -12.13
CA MET A 1 16.02 42.03 -11.76
C MET A 1 15.72 41.23 -10.83
N ARG A 2 15.69 41.01 -10.09
CA ARG A 2 15.50 40.38 -9.06
C ARG A 2 14.39 39.52 -9.19
N LYS A 3 13.48 39.65 -9.67
CA LYS A 3 12.41 38.87 -9.66
C LYS A 3 12.60 37.64 -10.32
N LEU A 4 13.42 37.45 -11.14
CA LEU A 4 13.61 36.26 -11.72
C LEU A 4 13.98 35.22 -10.85
N ALA A 5 14.80 35.43 -10.01
CA ALA A 5 15.27 34.44 -9.11
C ALA A 5 14.18 33.81 -8.38
N THR A 6 13.26 34.51 -7.98
CA THR A 6 12.26 33.94 -7.20
C THR A 6 11.48 32.97 -7.96
N THR A 7 11.24 33.18 -9.15
CA THR A 7 10.45 32.25 -9.80
C THR A 7 11.11 30.96 -9.93
N LEU A 8 12.35 30.90 -10.08
CA LEU A 8 12.99 29.67 -10.14
C LEU A 8 12.77 28.83 -9.01
N VAL A 9 12.84 29.34 -7.92
CA VAL A 9 12.66 28.62 -6.72
C VAL A 9 11.39 27.88 -6.69
N PHE A 10 10.35 28.43 -7.12
CA PHE A 10 9.16 27.73 -7.04
C PHE A 10 9.18 26.52 -7.83
N ALA A 11 9.64 26.57 -8.97
CA ALA A 11 9.61 25.45 -9.80
C ALA A 11 10.23 24.27 -9.17
N MET A 12 11.26 24.45 -8.50
CA MET A 12 11.87 23.36 -7.89
C MET A 12 11.11 22.74 -6.87
N MET A 13 10.52 23.44 -6.09
CA MET A 13 9.83 22.86 -5.04
C MET A 13 8.74 22.01 -5.55
N LEU A 14 8.08 22.39 -6.52
CA LEU A 14 7.04 21.59 -7.00
C LEU A 14 7.54 20.28 -7.46
N ALA A 15 8.59 20.29 -8.14
CA ALA A 15 9.12 19.07 -8.62
C ALA A 15 9.44 18.15 -7.48
N ALA A 16 9.99 18.63 -6.50
CA ALA A 16 10.37 17.80 -5.40
C ALA A 16 9.21 17.12 -4.78
N SER A 17 8.12 17.78 -4.63
CA SER A 17 7.06 17.15 -3.94
C SER A 17 6.35 16.17 -4.79
N SER A 18 6.44 16.27 -6.07
CA SER A 18 5.65 15.43 -6.87
C SER A 18 5.91 13.98 -6.74
N TYR A 19 7.11 13.55 -6.46
CA TYR A 19 7.25 12.15 -6.33
C TYR A 19 7.41 11.66 -5.02
N ALA A 20 7.15 12.42 -4.09
CA ALA A 20 7.26 11.98 -2.77
C ALA A 20 6.23 10.97 -2.59
N SER A 21 6.59 9.89 -2.26
CA SER A 21 5.72 8.95 -1.79
C SER A 21 4.52 8.65 -2.49
N ALA A 22 4.55 8.18 -3.45
CA ALA A 22 3.42 7.90 -4.17
C ALA A 22 2.70 6.68 -3.74
N GLU A 23 2.34 6.59 -2.52
CA GLU A 23 1.57 5.48 -2.06
C GLU A 23 0.16 5.60 -2.62
N SER A 24 -0.38 4.53 -3.15
CA SER A 24 -1.72 4.57 -3.69
C SER A 24 -2.50 3.34 -3.29
N LEU A 25 -3.80 3.38 -3.47
CA LEU A 25 -4.66 2.25 -3.17
C LEU A 25 -4.46 1.21 -4.25
N CYS A 26 -3.97 0.06 -3.87
CA CYS A 26 -3.72 -1.01 -4.80
C CYS A 26 -4.93 -1.91 -4.99
N LYS A 27 -5.64 -2.21 -3.92
CA LYS A 27 -6.76 -3.11 -4.01
C LYS A 27 -7.68 -2.89 -2.81
N ALA A 28 -8.95 -3.11 -3.02
CA ALA A 28 -9.91 -3.01 -1.94
C ALA A 28 -10.99 -4.06 -2.15
N GLY A 29 -11.41 -4.69 -1.10
CA GLY A 29 -12.47 -5.67 -1.19
C GLY A 29 -12.35 -6.71 -0.09
N LYS A 30 -13.16 -7.76 -0.19
CA LYS A 30 -13.11 -8.82 0.77
C LYS A 30 -11.96 -9.74 0.47
N ILE A 31 -11.38 -10.30 1.51
CA ILE A 31 -10.26 -11.20 1.36
C ILE A 31 -10.77 -12.53 0.86
N ASP A 32 -10.21 -13.01 -0.23
CA ASP A 32 -10.61 -14.30 -0.79
C ASP A 32 -9.88 -15.44 -0.09
N LYS A 33 -8.60 -15.26 0.18
CA LYS A 33 -7.86 -16.27 0.91
C LYS A 33 -6.60 -15.68 1.50
N ILE A 34 -6.04 -16.36 2.47
CA ILE A 34 -4.83 -15.98 3.15
C ILE A 34 -3.90 -17.17 3.15
N GLU A 35 -2.63 -16.95 2.82
CA GLU A 35 -1.64 -18.00 2.81
C GLU A 35 -0.34 -17.45 3.39
N THR A 36 0.63 -18.29 3.65
CA THR A 36 1.95 -17.82 4.05
C THR A 36 2.95 -18.35 3.04
N ASP A 37 4.02 -17.61 2.80
CA ASP A 37 5.05 -18.07 1.88
C ASP A 37 6.17 -18.74 2.68
N THR A 38 7.21 -19.17 1.99
CA THR A 38 8.30 -19.88 2.64
C THR A 38 9.12 -18.97 3.54
N SER A 39 9.02 -17.69 3.39
CA SER A 39 9.73 -16.75 4.25
C SER A 39 8.92 -16.34 5.46
N GLY A 40 7.69 -16.82 5.55
CA GLY A 40 6.83 -16.47 6.68
C GLY A 40 6.03 -15.20 6.50
N ASN A 41 6.00 -14.66 5.29
CA ASN A 41 5.16 -13.49 5.02
C ASN A 41 3.72 -13.94 4.80
N LEU A 42 2.79 -13.06 5.08
CA LEU A 42 1.39 -13.35 4.87
C LEU A 42 0.98 -12.89 3.48
N LEU A 43 0.38 -13.77 2.70
CA LEU A 43 -0.07 -13.43 1.37
C LEU A 43 -1.59 -13.34 1.41
N VAL A 44 -2.11 -12.19 1.01
CA VAL A 44 -3.54 -11.93 1.04
C VAL A 44 -4.03 -11.76 -0.38
N SER A 45 -5.07 -12.50 -0.75
CA SER A 45 -5.64 -12.41 -2.08
C SER A 45 -6.97 -11.69 -2.06
N ILE A 46 -7.14 -10.69 -2.93
CA ILE A 46 -8.38 -9.96 -3.08
C ILE A 46 -8.63 -9.81 -4.57
N ASN A 47 -9.70 -10.38 -5.09
CA ASN A 47 -10.06 -10.23 -6.50
C ASN A 47 -8.88 -10.47 -7.43
N ASP A 48 -8.22 -11.57 -7.30
CA ASP A 48 -7.09 -11.96 -8.12
C ASP A 48 -5.81 -11.15 -7.89
N GLY A 49 -5.81 -10.21 -7.00
CA GLY A 49 -4.60 -9.51 -6.63
C GLY A 49 -4.00 -10.13 -5.39
N ILE A 50 -2.70 -10.33 -5.36
CA ILE A 50 -2.02 -10.92 -4.21
C ILE A 50 -1.05 -9.90 -3.64
N TYR A 51 -1.10 -9.70 -2.33
CA TYR A 51 -0.22 -8.74 -1.67
C TYR A 51 0.41 -9.35 -0.43
N SER A 52 1.63 -8.97 -0.15
CA SER A 52 2.42 -9.56 0.91
C SER A 52 2.50 -8.64 2.12
N PHE A 53 2.42 -9.21 3.30
CA PHE A 53 2.60 -8.47 4.54
C PHE A 53 3.71 -9.15 5.32
N SER A 54 4.73 -8.40 5.69
CA SER A 54 5.86 -8.98 6.41
C SER A 54 5.87 -8.70 7.90
N ALA A 55 5.12 -7.70 8.34
CA ALA A 55 5.09 -7.36 9.75
C ALA A 55 4.16 -8.33 10.49
N LYS A 56 4.71 -9.20 11.29
CA LYS A 56 3.91 -10.23 11.91
C LYS A 56 2.87 -9.71 12.87
N GLU A 57 3.05 -8.55 13.40
CA GLU A 57 2.08 -8.00 14.33
C GLU A 57 0.75 -7.64 13.66
N VAL A 58 0.70 -7.54 12.33
CA VAL A 58 -0.57 -7.24 11.67
C VAL A 58 -1.31 -8.50 11.28
N PHE A 59 -0.67 -9.67 11.35
CA PHE A 59 -1.32 -10.90 10.93
C PHE A 59 -2.64 -11.17 11.66
N PRO A 60 -2.71 -11.05 12.97
CA PRO A 60 -3.97 -11.31 13.66
C PRO A 60 -5.07 -10.33 13.23
N ILE A 61 -4.69 -9.11 12.90
CA ILE A 61 -5.67 -8.11 12.50
C ILE A 61 -6.25 -8.49 11.15
N ILE A 62 -5.42 -8.96 10.24
CA ILE A 62 -5.87 -9.37 8.93
C ILE A 62 -6.70 -10.64 9.02
N TYR A 63 -6.34 -11.58 9.89
CA TYR A 63 -7.13 -12.78 10.07
C TYR A 63 -8.50 -12.41 10.60
N SER A 64 -8.58 -11.43 11.49
CA SER A 64 -9.84 -11.00 12.05
C SER A 64 -10.72 -10.42 10.94
N ALA A 65 -10.14 -9.61 10.07
CA ALA A 65 -10.90 -9.01 8.98
C ALA A 65 -11.41 -10.11 8.06
N PHE A 66 -10.63 -11.14 7.83
CA PHE A 66 -11.03 -12.23 6.97
C PHE A 66 -12.20 -12.98 7.61
N SER A 67 -12.09 -13.33 8.87
CA SER A 67 -13.14 -14.10 9.54
C SER A 67 -14.42 -13.31 9.71
N GLU A 68 -14.34 -12.00 9.81
CA GLU A 68 -15.52 -11.17 9.94
C GLU A 68 -16.04 -10.67 8.59
N ASN A 69 -15.42 -11.11 7.51
CA ASN A 69 -15.83 -10.76 6.18
C ASN A 69 -15.82 -9.25 5.95
N ARG A 70 -14.79 -8.59 6.45
CA ARG A 70 -14.67 -7.15 6.31
C ARG A 70 -13.88 -6.80 5.06
N ASN A 71 -14.01 -5.55 4.62
CA ASN A 71 -13.26 -5.10 3.46
C ASN A 71 -11.86 -4.68 3.89
N LEU A 72 -10.88 -5.08 3.10
CA LEU A 72 -9.50 -4.72 3.34
C LEU A 72 -9.06 -3.79 2.21
N PHE A 73 -8.44 -2.68 2.57
CA PHE A 73 -7.93 -1.73 1.60
C PHE A 73 -6.41 -1.78 1.70
N ILE A 74 -5.74 -2.11 0.62
CA ILE A 74 -4.29 -2.28 0.60
C ILE A 74 -3.64 -1.15 -0.16
N TYR A 75 -2.65 -0.50 0.47
CA TYR A 75 -1.94 0.60 -0.12
C TYR A 75 -0.47 0.25 -0.30
N GLY A 76 0.13 0.75 -1.33
CA GLY A 76 1.53 0.51 -1.57
C GLY A 76 2.10 1.41 -2.63
N ASN A 77 3.41 1.40 -2.76
CA ASN A 77 4.10 2.17 -3.77
C ASN A 77 4.16 1.39 -5.07
N ASN A 78 3.97 0.09 -5.02
CA ASN A 78 3.97 -0.76 -6.18
C ASN A 78 2.80 -1.70 -6.02
N CYS A 79 1.90 -1.73 -6.95
CA CYS A 79 0.70 -2.53 -6.85
C CYS A 79 0.72 -3.81 -7.68
N ALA A 80 1.87 -4.23 -8.13
CA ALA A 80 1.96 -5.48 -8.89
C ALA A 80 1.67 -6.67 -7.98
N ASN A 81 1.23 -7.77 -8.54
CA ASN A 81 0.97 -8.97 -7.75
C ASN A 81 2.22 -9.41 -7.03
N GLY A 82 2.09 -9.74 -5.79
CA GLY A 82 3.20 -10.17 -4.96
C GLY A 82 3.92 -9.03 -4.27
N SER A 83 3.53 -7.79 -4.51
CA SER A 83 4.20 -6.65 -3.89
C SER A 83 3.91 -6.60 -2.41
N THR A 84 4.82 -6.03 -1.66
CA THR A 84 4.63 -5.85 -0.23
C THR A 84 3.77 -4.62 0.01
N ALA A 85 2.74 -4.76 0.80
CA ALA A 85 1.87 -3.64 1.13
C ALA A 85 2.59 -2.69 2.07
N SER A 86 2.42 -1.38 1.90
CA SER A 86 3.02 -0.42 2.79
C SER A 86 2.10 -0.13 3.98
N ARG A 87 0.80 -0.22 3.78
CA ARG A 87 -0.15 -0.09 4.88
C ARG A 87 -1.50 -0.61 4.42
N PHE A 88 -2.42 -0.70 5.34
CA PHE A 88 -3.76 -1.19 5.00
C PHE A 88 -4.80 -0.55 5.93
N ALA A 89 -6.05 -0.66 5.54
CA ALA A 89 -7.16 -0.22 6.37
C ALA A 89 -8.25 -1.28 6.29
N ILE A 90 -9.08 -1.38 7.30
CA ILE A 90 -10.17 -2.35 7.35
C ILE A 90 -11.47 -1.61 7.64
N ARG A 91 -12.49 -1.93 6.89
CA ARG A 91 -13.80 -1.27 7.09
C ARG A 91 -14.96 -2.21 7.02
#